data_f2d01a1238d845c4ccf1ba7a967e4be0
#
_entry.id   f2d01a1238d845c4ccf1ba7a967e4be0
#
_cell.length_a   1.000
_cell.length_b   1.000
_cell.length_c   1.000
_cell.angle_alpha   90.00
_cell.angle_beta   90.00
_cell.angle_gamma   90.00
#
_symmetry.space_group_name_H-M   'P 1'
#
loop_
_entity.id
_entity.type
_entity.pdbx_description
1 polymer ?
#
loop_
_entity_poly.entity_id
_entity_poly.type
_entity_poly.pdbx_seq_one_letter_code
_entity_poly.pdbx_strand_id
1 'polypeptide(L)'
;AVAIFTDTQAHSGEWQEKPVMCGPEEEIFPLLRDKDERLVFAGKMFGKVRDPDESNGLSPTPAILPFALYANFKTKSFTVLEYHAAPYYQYCVIAYGTDIELAEWGDPT
;
A
#
# COMPACT_ATOMS: atom_id res chain seq x y z
N ALA A 1 17.64 31.02 10.47
CA ALA A 1 17.45 30.48 10.68
C ALA A 1 16.97 29.94 10.89
N VAL A 2 16.92 29.95 10.83
CA VAL A 2 16.56 29.27 11.08
C VAL A 2 15.98 28.59 11.31
N ALA A 3 15.74 28.79 11.25
CA ALA A 3 15.35 28.08 11.59
C ALA A 3 14.82 27.41 11.54
N ILE A 4 14.76 27.75 11.28
CA ILE A 4 14.35 27.02 11.32
C ILE A 4 14.02 26.13 11.30
N PHE A 5 14.05 26.23 11.39
CA PHE A 5 13.77 25.25 11.52
C PHE A 5 13.12 24.68 11.87
N THR A 6 12.91 25.29 11.82
CA THR A 6 12.35 24.72 12.31
C THR A 6 11.67 23.95 12.38
N ASP A 7 11.46 23.99 12.28
CA ASP A 7 10.87 23.13 12.41
C ASP A 7 10.55 22.40 12.14
N THR A 8 10.63 22.65 11.83
CA THR A 8 10.34 21.95 11.65
C THR A 8 10.08 21.03 11.73
N GLN A 9 10.04 21.03 11.73
CA GLN A 9 9.74 20.15 11.91
C GLN A 9 9.40 19.44 11.53
N ALA A 10 9.80 19.85 11.13
CA ALA A 10 9.43 19.11 10.63
C ALA A 10 8.95 18.19 10.81
N HIS A 11 8.86 18.25 10.80
CA HIS A 11 8.43 17.20 11.16
C HIS A 11 7.91 16.28 10.37
N SER A 12 7.97 16.14 10.41
CA SER A 12 7.42 14.79 10.33
C SER A 12 6.05 14.82 9.70
N GLY A 13 5.76 13.75 9.01
CA GLY A 13 4.46 13.61 8.36
C GLY A 13 3.33 13.32 9.33
N GLU A 14 2.13 13.45 8.84
CA GLU A 14 0.92 13.09 9.59
C GLU A 14 0.27 11.91 8.89
N TRP A 15 -0.33 11.00 9.66
CA TRP A 15 -1.07 9.89 9.08
C TRP A 15 -2.38 10.41 8.51
N GLN A 16 -2.57 10.12 7.22
CA GLN A 16 -3.75 10.51 6.47
C GLN A 16 -4.51 9.29 6.02
N GLU A 17 -5.75 9.48 5.65
CA GLU A 17 -6.56 8.41 5.06
C GLU A 17 -6.56 8.52 3.56
N LYS A 18 -6.52 7.38 2.91
CA LYS A 18 -6.59 7.30 1.47
C LYS A 18 -7.68 6.28 1.10
N PRO A 19 -8.54 6.60 0.14
CA PRO A 19 -9.56 5.65 -0.29
C PRO A 19 -8.92 4.38 -0.82
N VAL A 20 -9.49 3.23 -0.44
CA VAL A 20 -9.11 1.92 -0.95
C VAL A 20 -10.38 1.20 -1.38
N MET A 21 -10.25 0.29 -2.35
CA MET A 21 -11.37 -0.49 -2.84
C MET A 21 -11.19 -1.92 -2.38
N CYS A 22 -12.13 -2.40 -1.57
CA CYS A 22 -12.05 -3.73 -0.99
C CYS A 22 -13.18 -4.61 -1.47
N GLY A 23 -12.91 -5.89 -1.61
CA GLY A 23 -13.91 -6.87 -1.98
C GLY A 23 -13.37 -8.29 -1.86
N PRO A 24 -14.24 -9.28 -2.05
CA PRO A 24 -13.80 -10.67 -2.04
C PRO A 24 -12.96 -11.00 -3.28
N GLU A 25 -12.26 -12.13 -3.23
CA GLU A 25 -11.35 -12.48 -4.32
C GLU A 25 -12.07 -12.60 -5.66
N GLU A 26 -13.33 -13.07 -5.68
CA GLU A 26 -14.08 -13.22 -6.91
C GLU A 26 -14.43 -11.89 -7.57
N GLU A 27 -14.28 -10.79 -6.86
CA GLU A 27 -14.48 -9.44 -7.43
C GLU A 27 -13.15 -8.77 -7.79
N ILE A 28 -12.13 -9.04 -7.00
CA ILE A 28 -10.85 -8.34 -7.15
C ILE A 28 -9.96 -8.98 -8.20
N PHE A 29 -9.80 -10.31 -8.17
CA PHE A 29 -8.88 -10.97 -9.09
C PHE A 29 -9.28 -10.89 -10.56
N PRO A 30 -10.57 -10.83 -10.94
CA PRO A 30 -10.91 -10.57 -12.33
C PRO A 30 -10.37 -9.24 -12.86
N LEU A 31 -10.24 -8.23 -12.01
CA LEU A 31 -9.67 -6.95 -12.42
C LEU A 31 -8.21 -7.11 -12.85
N LEU A 32 -7.46 -7.94 -12.14
CA LEU A 32 -6.06 -8.23 -12.47
C LEU A 32 -5.97 -9.06 -13.75
N ARG A 33 -6.84 -10.06 -13.89
CA ARG A 33 -6.85 -10.90 -15.09
C ARG A 33 -7.20 -10.12 -16.34
N ASP A 34 -8.14 -9.18 -16.23
CA ASP A 34 -8.54 -8.35 -17.36
C ASP A 34 -7.39 -7.50 -17.88
N LYS A 35 -6.48 -7.12 -16.99
CA LYS A 35 -5.31 -6.33 -17.35
C LYS A 35 -4.08 -7.20 -17.59
N ASP A 36 -4.23 -8.52 -17.50
CA ASP A 36 -3.14 -9.48 -17.65
C ASP A 36 -1.96 -9.12 -16.73
N GLU A 37 -2.29 -8.74 -15.51
CA GLU A 37 -1.28 -8.46 -14.49
C GLU A 37 -0.93 -9.72 -13.73
N ARG A 38 0.36 -9.90 -13.49
CA ARG A 38 0.91 -11.07 -12.82
C ARG A 38 1.63 -10.67 -11.56
N LEU A 39 1.68 -11.59 -10.61
CA LEU A 39 2.37 -11.35 -9.35
C LEU A 39 3.85 -11.09 -9.59
N VAL A 40 4.34 -9.98 -9.07
CA VAL A 40 5.76 -9.59 -9.16
C VAL A 40 6.42 -9.67 -7.79
N PHE A 41 5.82 -9.06 -6.80
CA PHE A 41 6.33 -9.06 -5.43
C PHE A 41 5.20 -9.38 -4.46
N ALA A 42 5.58 -10.01 -3.35
CA ALA A 42 4.69 -10.23 -2.24
C ALA A 42 5.47 -10.04 -0.94
N GLY A 43 4.78 -9.68 0.10
CA GLY A 43 5.41 -9.48 1.39
C GLY A 43 4.38 -9.21 2.45
N LYS A 44 4.85 -8.65 3.55
CA LYS A 44 3.99 -8.25 4.66
C LYS A 44 4.23 -6.79 4.95
N MET A 45 3.14 -6.07 5.17
CA MET A 45 3.22 -4.65 5.48
C MET A 45 2.69 -4.39 6.87
N PHE A 46 3.12 -3.28 7.45
CA PHE A 46 2.60 -2.83 8.72
C PHE A 46 1.51 -1.81 8.45
N GLY A 47 0.30 -2.09 8.97
CA GLY A 47 -0.82 -1.19 8.83
C GLY A 47 -1.11 -0.50 10.15
N LYS A 48 -1.53 0.75 10.07
CA LYS A 48 -1.98 1.46 11.25
C LYS A 48 -3.38 1.03 11.62
N VAL A 49 -3.60 0.82 12.91
CA VAL A 49 -4.90 0.42 13.44
C VAL A 49 -5.45 1.57 14.27
N ARG A 50 -6.69 1.93 14.01
CA ARG A 50 -7.35 2.98 14.78
C ARG A 50 -7.64 2.50 16.18
N ASP A 51 -7.37 3.37 17.14
CA ASP A 51 -7.70 3.12 18.54
C ASP A 51 -8.13 4.45 19.16
N PRO A 52 -9.43 4.66 19.36
CA PRO A 52 -9.91 5.93 19.91
C PRO A 52 -9.47 6.20 21.34
N ASP A 53 -8.99 5.17 22.04
CA ASP A 53 -8.51 5.34 23.41
C ASP A 53 -7.08 5.87 23.47
N GLU A 54 -6.38 5.89 22.32
CA GLU A 54 -5.02 6.42 22.24
C GLU A 54 -5.04 7.90 21.93
N SER A 55 -4.05 8.62 22.44
CA SER A 55 -4.01 10.08 22.32
C SER A 55 -3.93 10.55 20.86
N ASN A 56 -3.27 9.77 19.99
CA ASN A 56 -3.17 10.11 18.58
C ASN A 56 -4.19 9.34 17.72
N GLY A 57 -5.12 8.61 18.36
CA GLY A 57 -6.14 7.85 17.65
C GLY A 57 -5.63 6.57 16.98
N LEU A 58 -4.40 6.16 17.26
CA LEU A 58 -3.79 4.99 16.63
C LEU A 58 -3.25 4.04 17.69
N SER A 59 -3.42 2.74 17.44
CA SER A 59 -2.86 1.71 18.30
C SER A 59 -1.33 1.72 18.20
N PRO A 60 -0.62 1.51 19.33
CA PRO A 60 0.83 1.33 19.27
C PRO A 60 1.24 0.01 18.62
N THR A 61 0.30 -0.93 18.47
CA THR A 61 0.58 -2.22 17.84
C THR A 61 0.04 -2.22 16.43
N PRO A 62 0.88 -2.28 15.40
CA PRO A 62 0.39 -2.30 14.03
C PRO A 62 -0.21 -3.65 13.67
N ALA A 63 -1.11 -3.65 12.69
CA ALA A 63 -1.54 -4.87 12.03
C ALA A 63 -0.47 -5.31 11.06
N ILE A 64 -0.30 -6.62 10.90
CA ILE A 64 0.60 -7.17 9.90
C ILE A 64 -0.29 -7.76 8.80
N LEU A 65 -0.15 -7.22 7.60
CA LEU A 65 -1.03 -7.54 6.49
C LEU A 65 -0.22 -8.07 5.31
N PRO A 66 -0.61 -9.21 4.73
CA PRO A 66 0.00 -9.61 3.46
C PRO A 66 -0.28 -8.57 2.38
N PHE A 67 0.70 -8.34 1.52
CA PHE A 67 0.50 -7.49 0.36
C PHE A 67 1.11 -8.14 -0.86
N ALA A 68 0.66 -7.69 -2.03
CA ALA A 68 1.19 -8.19 -3.29
C ALA A 68 1.14 -7.08 -4.33
N LEU A 69 2.18 -7.03 -5.15
CA LEU A 69 2.23 -6.16 -6.32
C LEU A 69 2.06 -7.03 -7.56
N TYR A 70 1.06 -6.69 -8.36
CA TYR A 70 0.81 -7.31 -9.65
C TYR A 70 1.11 -6.31 -10.74
N ALA A 71 1.68 -6.78 -11.86
CA ALA A 71 2.03 -5.88 -12.95
C ALA A 71 2.00 -6.58 -14.30
N ASN A 72 1.81 -5.79 -15.33
CA ASN A 72 1.98 -6.18 -16.71
C ASN A 72 3.05 -5.28 -17.31
N PHE A 73 4.24 -5.81 -17.53
CA PHE A 73 5.37 -5.00 -18.01
C PHE A 73 5.29 -4.64 -19.48
N LYS A 74 4.33 -5.21 -20.23
CA LYS A 74 4.10 -4.80 -21.62
C LYS A 74 3.25 -3.55 -21.67
N THR A 75 2.14 -3.54 -20.93
CA THR A 75 1.26 -2.39 -20.86
C THR A 75 1.67 -1.39 -19.79
N LYS A 76 2.54 -1.85 -18.88
CA LYS A 76 3.06 -1.09 -17.76
C LYS A 76 2.03 -0.74 -16.70
N SER A 77 0.91 -1.47 -16.67
CA SER A 77 -0.08 -1.31 -15.61
C SER A 77 0.31 -2.10 -14.38
N PHE A 78 -0.15 -1.64 -13.24
CA PHE A 78 0.11 -2.35 -11.99
C PHE A 78 -1.02 -2.15 -10.99
N THR A 79 -1.06 -3.06 -10.01
CA THR A 79 -2.03 -3.03 -8.91
C THR A 79 -1.35 -3.55 -7.67
N VAL A 80 -1.52 -2.86 -6.56
CA VAL A 80 -1.03 -3.31 -5.26
C VAL A 80 -2.22 -3.70 -4.40
N LEU A 81 -2.18 -4.91 -3.89
CA LEU A 81 -3.24 -5.45 -3.04
C LEU A 81 -2.74 -5.63 -1.62
N GLU A 82 -3.65 -5.47 -0.71
CA GLU A 82 -3.49 -5.78 0.70
C GLU A 82 -4.57 -6.78 1.06
N TYR A 83 -4.23 -7.80 1.85
CA TYR A 83 -5.20 -8.82 2.24
C TYR A 83 -5.58 -8.65 3.70
N HIS A 84 -6.88 -8.72 3.95
CA HIS A 84 -7.45 -8.69 5.28
C HIS A 84 -8.04 -10.06 5.59
N ALA A 85 -7.41 -10.77 6.53
CA ALA A 85 -7.86 -12.09 6.95
C ALA A 85 -9.14 -11.99 7.79
N ALA A 86 -9.46 -13.05 8.54
CA ALA A 86 -10.65 -13.10 9.38
C ALA A 86 -10.76 -11.83 10.23
N PRO A 87 -11.96 -11.29 10.43
CA PRO A 87 -13.25 -11.79 9.94
C PRO A 87 -13.63 -11.27 8.56
N TYR A 88 -12.76 -10.50 7.91
CA TYR A 88 -13.10 -9.75 6.70
C TYR A 88 -12.97 -10.58 5.43
N TYR A 89 -11.90 -11.38 5.32
CA TYR A 89 -11.61 -12.21 4.15
C TYR A 89 -11.77 -11.44 2.85
N GLN A 90 -11.07 -10.30 2.75
CA GLN A 90 -11.19 -9.45 1.57
C GLN A 90 -9.84 -8.93 1.14
N TYR A 91 -9.76 -8.56 -0.14
CA TYR A 91 -8.60 -7.92 -0.71
C TYR A 91 -8.91 -6.45 -0.95
N CYS A 92 -7.94 -5.60 -0.67
CA CYS A 92 -8.09 -4.17 -0.89
C CYS A 92 -7.06 -3.71 -1.91
N VAL A 93 -7.53 -3.00 -2.94
CA VAL A 93 -6.66 -2.32 -3.89
C VAL A 93 -6.21 -1.04 -3.21
N ILE A 94 -4.94 -0.98 -2.86
CA ILE A 94 -4.40 0.18 -2.14
C ILE A 94 -3.65 1.13 -3.05
N ALA A 95 -3.25 0.66 -4.24
CA ALA A 95 -2.65 1.50 -5.27
C ALA A 95 -2.81 0.81 -6.60
N TYR A 96 -2.94 1.60 -7.65
CA TYR A 96 -2.93 1.07 -9.02
C TYR A 96 -2.53 2.22 -9.95
N GLY A 97 -2.03 1.85 -11.11
CA GLY A 97 -1.60 2.88 -12.04
C GLY A 97 -0.92 2.31 -13.26
N THR A 98 -0.09 3.14 -13.86
CA THR A 98 0.59 2.81 -15.10
C THR A 98 2.06 3.26 -15.02
N ASP A 99 2.79 3.01 -16.11
CA ASP A 99 4.20 3.41 -16.27
C ASP A 99 5.13 2.73 -15.28
N ILE A 100 4.78 1.52 -14.82
CA ILE A 100 5.66 0.78 -13.94
C ILE A 100 6.88 0.29 -14.73
N GLU A 101 8.06 0.42 -14.14
CA GLU A 101 9.31 -0.03 -14.76
C GLU A 101 10.18 -0.66 -13.69
N LEU A 102 11.02 -1.59 -14.11
CA LEU A 102 12.04 -2.14 -13.23
C LEU A 102 13.15 -1.11 -13.09
N ALA A 103 13.55 -0.86 -11.86
CA ALA A 103 14.69 0.01 -11.61
C ALA A 103 15.98 -0.68 -12.08
N GLU A 104 16.96 0.09 -12.52
CA GLU A 104 18.27 -0.41 -12.82
C GLU A 104 19.07 -0.47 -11.53
N TRP A 105 19.36 -1.69 -11.09
CA TRP A 105 20.11 -1.91 -9.87
C TRP A 105 21.60 -2.02 -10.19
N GLY A 106 22.43 -1.58 -9.27
CA GLY A 106 23.86 -1.67 -9.41
C GLY A 106 24.49 -0.45 -10.06
N ASP A 107 23.69 0.47 -10.51
CA ASP A 107 24.17 1.73 -11.06
C ASP A 107 24.12 2.77 -9.94
N PRO A 108 25.26 3.24 -9.46
CA PRO A 108 25.25 4.21 -8.38
C PRO A 108 24.65 5.52 -8.88
N THR A 109 23.74 5.98 -8.14
CA THR A 109 23.07 7.23 -8.48
C THR A 109 23.27 8.26 -7.39
#